data_219c9d25c1a7bdba8b53f7d897069d75
#
_entry.id   219c9d25c1a7bdba8b53f7d897069d75
#
_cell.length_a   1.000
_cell.length_b   1.000
_cell.length_c   1.000
_cell.angle_alpha   90.00
_cell.angle_beta   90.00
_cell.angle_gamma   90.00
#
_symmetry.space_group_name_H-M   'P 1'
#
loop_
_entity.id
_entity.type
_entity.pdbx_description
1 polymer ?
#
loop_
_entity_poly.entity_id
_entity_poly.type
_entity_poly.pdbx_seq_one_letter_code
_entity_poly.pdbx_strand_id
1 'polypeptide(L)'
;MLNEILFAALIVAVCLLLHVAGLLVMAEWLLSRVPRREYLGRTITPMRTATLMILLFSGIMFLHITETSLWAVFYYASSLFKDFETSLYFSLTSYTTIGYGDVLLPQKWRLLGAIEGISGVLLCGISTAFIFAVMSAMFQNRLQQQPTL
;
A
#
# COMPACT_ATOMS: atom_id res chain seq x y z
N MET A 1 26.51 -10.77 -1.77
CA MET A 1 25.52 -10.77 -2.86
C MET A 1 24.37 -11.76 -2.61
N LEU A 2 24.61 -13.08 -2.49
CA LEU A 2 23.50 -14.05 -2.33
C LEU A 2 22.67 -13.78 -1.06
N ASN A 3 23.31 -13.60 0.07
CA ASN A 3 22.63 -13.35 1.35
C ASN A 3 21.81 -12.04 1.33
N GLU A 4 22.29 -11.01 0.70
CA GLU A 4 21.60 -9.71 0.59
C GLU A 4 20.32 -9.85 -0.24
N ILE A 5 20.39 -10.59 -1.36
CA ILE A 5 19.23 -10.89 -2.21
C ILE A 5 18.22 -11.75 -1.47
N LEU A 6 18.67 -12.72 -0.68
CA LEU A 6 17.78 -13.55 0.15
C LEU A 6 17.03 -12.72 1.22
N PHE A 7 17.73 -11.81 1.90
CA PHE A 7 17.09 -10.90 2.85
C PHE A 7 16.09 -9.98 2.16
N ALA A 8 16.46 -9.40 1.00
CA ALA A 8 15.55 -8.57 0.22
C ALA A 8 14.30 -9.36 -0.19
N ALA A 9 14.47 -10.57 -0.72
CA ALA A 9 13.36 -11.43 -1.14
C ALA A 9 12.43 -11.78 0.04
N LEU A 10 12.99 -12.04 1.22
CA LEU A 10 12.22 -12.31 2.43
C LEU A 10 11.38 -11.08 2.84
N ILE A 11 11.99 -9.90 2.87
CA ILE A 11 11.28 -8.67 3.25
C ILE A 11 10.18 -8.36 2.23
N VAL A 12 10.48 -8.47 0.94
CA VAL A 12 9.48 -8.30 -0.14
C VAL A 12 8.32 -9.27 0.03
N ALA A 13 8.59 -10.55 0.33
CA ALA A 13 7.55 -11.54 0.56
C ALA A 13 6.68 -11.18 1.78
N VAL A 14 7.28 -10.72 2.88
CA VAL A 14 6.55 -10.28 4.07
C VAL A 14 5.70 -9.04 3.75
N CYS A 15 6.26 -8.03 3.06
CA CYS A 15 5.50 -6.84 2.63
C CYS A 15 4.32 -7.23 1.74
N LEU A 16 4.52 -8.11 0.74
CA LEU A 16 3.45 -8.57 -0.13
C LEU A 16 2.34 -9.29 0.64
N LEU A 17 2.69 -10.18 1.56
CA LEU A 17 1.71 -10.89 2.40
C LEU A 17 0.92 -9.92 3.27
N LEU A 18 1.58 -8.96 3.92
CA LEU A 18 0.94 -7.94 4.75
C LEU A 18 0.02 -7.06 3.91
N HIS A 19 0.48 -6.64 2.72
CA HIS A 19 -0.29 -5.80 1.81
C HIS A 19 -1.57 -6.50 1.35
N VAL A 20 -1.44 -7.71 0.82
CA VAL A 20 -2.59 -8.50 0.35
C VAL A 20 -3.56 -8.82 1.49
N ALA A 21 -3.05 -9.24 2.65
CA ALA A 21 -3.89 -9.48 3.83
C ALA A 21 -4.62 -8.20 4.27
N GLY A 22 -3.95 -7.07 4.30
CA GLY A 22 -4.55 -5.77 4.63
C GLY A 22 -5.64 -5.36 3.65
N LEU A 23 -5.42 -5.53 2.34
CA LEU A 23 -6.44 -5.27 1.32
C LEU A 23 -7.65 -6.19 1.46
N LEU A 24 -7.44 -7.48 1.76
CA LEU A 24 -8.53 -8.43 2.00
C LEU A 24 -9.37 -8.05 3.23
N VAL A 25 -8.71 -7.69 4.33
CA VAL A 25 -9.39 -7.20 5.54
C VAL A 25 -10.21 -5.93 5.24
N MET A 26 -9.64 -5.00 4.47
CA MET A 26 -10.36 -3.78 4.05
C MET A 26 -11.54 -4.10 3.13
N ALA A 27 -11.39 -5.07 2.21
CA ALA A 27 -12.48 -5.52 1.34
C ALA A 27 -13.63 -6.13 2.16
N GLU A 28 -13.35 -7.04 3.08
CA GLU A 28 -14.34 -7.65 3.97
C GLU A 28 -15.02 -6.61 4.85
N TRP A 29 -14.24 -5.70 5.43
CA TRP A 29 -14.78 -4.59 6.22
C TRP A 29 -15.72 -3.71 5.39
N LEU A 30 -15.35 -3.38 4.15
CA LEU A 30 -16.20 -2.60 3.25
C LEU A 30 -17.50 -3.34 2.93
N LEU A 31 -17.42 -4.62 2.59
CA LEU A 31 -18.58 -5.47 2.31
C LEU A 31 -19.52 -5.60 3.51
N SER A 32 -18.98 -5.63 4.73
CA SER A 32 -19.79 -5.66 5.95
C SER A 32 -20.50 -4.34 6.25
N ARG A 33 -19.98 -3.21 5.77
CA ARG A 33 -20.52 -1.86 5.99
C ARG A 33 -21.52 -1.43 4.93
N VAL A 34 -21.53 -2.08 3.76
CA VAL A 34 -22.51 -1.83 2.69
C VAL A 34 -23.52 -2.97 2.70
N PRO A 35 -24.71 -2.80 3.33
CA PRO A 35 -25.72 -3.85 3.40
C PRO A 35 -26.14 -4.30 2.01
N ARG A 36 -26.30 -5.60 1.84
CA ARG A 36 -26.73 -6.23 0.57
C ARG A 36 -28.03 -5.65 0.00
N ARG A 37 -28.91 -5.11 0.86
CA ARG A 37 -30.13 -4.40 0.48
C ARG A 37 -29.90 -3.02 -0.15
N GLU A 38 -28.78 -2.36 0.17
CA GLU A 38 -28.42 -1.08 -0.47
C GLU A 38 -27.87 -1.29 -1.88
N TYR A 39 -27.35 -2.49 -2.20
CA TYR A 39 -27.07 -2.91 -3.59
C TYR A 39 -28.35 -3.08 -4.43
N LEU A 40 -29.52 -3.24 -3.78
CA LEU A 40 -30.79 -3.60 -4.45
C LEU A 40 -31.82 -2.45 -4.50
N GLY A 41 -31.50 -1.22 -4.08
CA GLY A 41 -32.51 -0.16 -4.24
C GLY A 41 -32.41 1.09 -3.37
N ARG A 42 -31.34 1.29 -2.61
CA ARG A 42 -31.16 2.52 -1.84
C ARG A 42 -29.87 3.21 -2.22
N THR A 43 -29.96 4.43 -2.74
CA THR A 43 -28.81 5.26 -3.11
C THR A 43 -27.90 5.50 -1.91
N ILE A 44 -26.63 5.06 -1.99
CA ILE A 44 -25.60 5.46 -1.03
C ILE A 44 -25.42 6.97 -1.16
N THR A 45 -25.60 7.70 -0.06
CA THR A 45 -25.43 9.16 -0.07
C THR A 45 -24.00 9.56 -0.48
N PRO A 46 -23.84 10.68 -1.21
CA PRO A 46 -22.51 11.15 -1.63
C PRO A 46 -21.53 11.28 -0.45
N MET A 47 -22.01 11.75 0.70
CA MET A 47 -21.24 11.89 1.92
C MET A 47 -20.69 10.54 2.41
N ARG A 48 -21.52 9.50 2.44
CA ARG A 48 -21.08 8.16 2.86
C ARG A 48 -20.05 7.56 1.90
N THR A 49 -20.24 7.76 0.60
CA THR A 49 -19.25 7.35 -0.40
C THR A 49 -17.90 8.03 -0.15
N ALA A 50 -17.90 9.36 0.06
CA ALA A 50 -16.68 10.11 0.34
C ALA A 50 -16.00 9.62 1.62
N THR A 51 -16.75 9.39 2.69
CA THR A 51 -16.21 8.86 3.96
C THR A 51 -15.56 7.49 3.77
N LEU A 52 -16.22 6.57 3.06
CA LEU A 52 -15.66 5.25 2.78
C LEU A 52 -14.37 5.33 1.94
N MET A 53 -14.32 6.22 0.95
CA MET A 53 -13.12 6.45 0.15
C MET A 53 -11.96 7.00 0.98
N ILE A 54 -12.22 7.97 1.87
CA ILE A 54 -11.20 8.53 2.77
C ILE A 54 -10.65 7.44 3.70
N LEU A 55 -11.51 6.61 4.28
CA LEU A 55 -11.10 5.52 5.16
C LEU A 55 -10.26 4.47 4.43
N LEU A 56 -10.66 4.08 3.21
CA LEU A 56 -9.89 3.16 2.38
C LEU A 56 -8.52 3.73 2.03
N PHE A 57 -8.47 4.98 1.59
CA PHE A 57 -7.21 5.64 1.27
C PHE A 57 -6.29 5.72 2.49
N SER A 58 -6.83 6.10 3.64
CA SER A 58 -6.07 6.15 4.90
C SER A 58 -5.55 4.77 5.31
N GLY A 59 -6.35 3.71 5.13
CA GLY A 59 -5.92 2.32 5.39
C GLY A 59 -4.78 1.88 4.47
N ILE A 60 -4.85 2.21 3.18
CA ILE A 60 -3.79 1.92 2.21
C ILE A 60 -2.51 2.70 2.56
N MET A 61 -2.62 3.98 2.91
CA MET A 61 -1.48 4.77 3.36
C MET A 61 -0.82 4.16 4.60
N PHE A 62 -1.62 3.66 5.55
CA PHE A 62 -1.11 2.98 6.73
C PHE A 62 -0.34 1.70 6.36
N LEU A 63 -0.81 0.91 5.38
CA LEU A 63 -0.10 -0.27 4.88
C LEU A 63 1.27 0.13 4.30
N HIS A 64 1.33 1.13 3.42
CA HIS A 64 2.59 1.59 2.83
C HIS A 64 3.57 2.13 3.88
N ILE A 65 3.08 2.87 4.88
CA ILE A 65 3.92 3.35 6.01
C ILE A 65 4.46 2.16 6.81
N THR A 66 3.65 1.12 7.02
CA THR A 66 4.10 -0.10 7.72
C THR A 66 5.19 -0.81 6.94
N GLU A 67 5.04 -0.96 5.64
CA GLU A 67 6.02 -1.61 4.75
C GLU A 67 7.35 -0.86 4.68
N THR A 68 7.32 0.46 4.52
CA THR A 68 8.53 1.29 4.57
C THR A 68 9.19 1.24 5.95
N SER A 69 8.40 1.15 7.02
CA SER A 69 8.93 0.99 8.38
C SER A 69 9.61 -0.37 8.58
N LEU A 70 9.11 -1.45 7.97
CA LEU A 70 9.77 -2.77 8.01
C LEU A 70 11.14 -2.74 7.34
N TRP A 71 11.26 -2.09 6.18
CA TRP A 71 12.54 -1.88 5.52
C TRP A 71 13.47 -1.02 6.38
N ALA A 72 12.97 0.07 6.97
CA ALA A 72 13.73 0.94 7.85
C ALA A 72 14.25 0.20 9.09
N VAL A 73 13.43 -0.65 9.71
CA VAL A 73 13.84 -1.50 10.84
C VAL A 73 14.96 -2.46 10.41
N PHE A 74 14.87 -3.06 9.24
CA PHE A 74 15.92 -3.93 8.72
C PHE A 74 17.24 -3.15 8.52
N TYR A 75 17.21 -1.98 7.91
CA TYR A 75 18.40 -1.15 7.69
C TYR A 75 19.04 -0.72 9.00
N TYR A 76 18.22 -0.29 9.96
CA TYR A 76 18.70 0.10 11.28
C TYR A 76 19.28 -1.09 12.06
N ALA A 77 18.58 -2.21 12.13
CA ALA A 77 19.01 -3.42 12.83
C ALA A 77 20.29 -4.03 12.23
N SER A 78 20.48 -3.88 10.91
CA SER A 78 21.70 -4.28 10.21
C SER A 78 22.85 -3.28 10.33
N SER A 79 22.68 -2.21 11.13
CA SER A 79 23.66 -1.13 11.32
C SER A 79 24.14 -0.49 10.01
N LEU A 80 23.26 -0.41 9.01
CA LEU A 80 23.56 0.21 7.70
C LEU A 80 23.48 1.73 7.76
N PHE A 81 22.69 2.24 8.71
CA PHE A 81 22.60 3.67 9.05
C PHE A 81 22.75 3.85 10.56
N LYS A 82 23.15 5.06 10.97
CA LYS A 82 23.45 5.38 12.38
C LYS A 82 22.21 5.45 13.28
N ASP A 83 21.07 5.85 12.72
CA ASP A 83 19.85 6.10 13.45
C ASP A 83 18.63 5.65 12.64
N PHE A 84 17.52 5.50 13.33
CA PHE A 84 16.26 5.05 12.72
C PHE A 84 15.66 6.10 11.79
N GLU A 85 15.82 7.38 12.07
CA GLU A 85 15.31 8.47 11.24
C GLU A 85 15.92 8.42 9.84
N THR A 86 17.25 8.32 9.75
CA THR A 86 17.97 8.16 8.49
C THR A 86 17.54 6.88 7.74
N SER A 87 17.34 5.77 8.48
CA SER A 87 16.86 4.51 7.91
C SER A 87 15.46 4.64 7.30
N LEU A 88 14.56 5.32 8.02
CA LEU A 88 13.18 5.54 7.57
C LEU A 88 13.13 6.51 6.38
N TYR A 89 13.92 7.57 6.43
CA TYR A 89 14.03 8.52 5.32
C TYR A 89 14.54 7.83 4.05
N PHE A 90 15.61 7.03 4.16
CA PHE A 90 16.13 6.25 3.03
C PHE A 90 15.07 5.30 2.47
N SER A 91 14.40 4.55 3.35
CA SER A 91 13.33 3.63 2.95
C SER A 91 12.19 4.35 2.24
N LEU A 92 11.67 5.45 2.79
CA LEU A 92 10.62 6.24 2.15
C LEU A 92 11.01 6.72 0.76
N THR A 93 12.22 7.24 0.59
CA THR A 93 12.70 7.76 -0.70
C THR A 93 12.99 6.64 -1.71
N SER A 94 13.46 5.48 -1.26
CA SER A 94 13.71 4.30 -2.09
C SER A 94 12.40 3.62 -2.51
N TYR A 95 11.52 3.35 -1.55
CA TYR A 95 10.22 2.71 -1.78
C TYR A 95 9.33 3.50 -2.73
N THR A 96 9.32 4.82 -2.61
CA THR A 96 8.58 5.73 -3.51
C THR A 96 9.32 6.02 -4.82
N THR A 97 10.50 5.45 -5.02
CA THR A 97 11.37 5.67 -6.19
C THR A 97 11.83 7.12 -6.39
N ILE A 98 11.73 7.98 -5.37
CA ILE A 98 12.22 9.35 -5.42
C ILE A 98 13.75 9.37 -5.48
N GLY A 99 14.42 8.67 -4.54
CA GLY A 99 15.85 8.45 -4.54
C GLY A 99 16.69 9.71 -4.71
N TYR A 100 16.62 10.67 -3.78
CA TYR A 100 17.37 11.93 -3.88
C TYR A 100 18.91 11.74 -3.97
N GLY A 101 19.43 10.60 -3.49
CA GLY A 101 20.86 10.29 -3.56
C GLY A 101 21.72 10.99 -2.52
N ASP A 102 21.12 11.67 -1.58
CA ASP A 102 21.77 12.35 -0.43
C ASP A 102 22.16 11.37 0.67
N VAL A 103 21.40 10.27 0.82
CA VAL A 103 21.68 9.14 1.70
C VAL A 103 21.82 7.88 0.86
N LEU A 104 22.94 7.16 1.03
CA LEU A 104 23.25 5.98 0.23
C LEU A 104 23.62 4.80 1.12
N LEU A 105 23.16 3.61 0.74
CA LEU A 105 23.64 2.36 1.31
C LEU A 105 25.12 2.11 0.98
N PRO A 106 25.86 1.43 1.86
CA PRO A 106 27.20 0.94 1.53
C PRO A 106 27.18 0.14 0.23
N GLN A 107 28.23 0.22 -0.57
CA GLN A 107 28.30 -0.34 -1.92
C GLN A 107 27.81 -1.80 -2.01
N LYS A 108 28.12 -2.60 -1.00
CA LYS A 108 27.72 -4.00 -0.90
C LYS A 108 26.19 -4.16 -0.84
N TRP A 109 25.46 -3.21 -0.22
CA TRP A 109 24.03 -3.30 0.07
C TRP A 109 23.14 -2.48 -0.88
N ARG A 110 23.72 -1.82 -1.89
CA ARG A 110 22.98 -0.90 -2.78
C ARG A 110 21.81 -1.54 -3.55
N LEU A 111 21.92 -2.84 -3.84
CA LEU A 111 20.84 -3.56 -4.53
C LEU A 111 19.55 -3.62 -3.72
N LEU A 112 19.63 -3.56 -2.39
CA LEU A 112 18.45 -3.58 -1.53
C LEU A 112 17.53 -2.40 -1.81
N GLY A 113 18.07 -1.19 -1.92
CA GLY A 113 17.26 0.00 -2.24
C GLY A 113 16.57 -0.09 -3.60
N ALA A 114 17.24 -0.68 -4.60
CA ALA A 114 16.62 -0.91 -5.91
C ALA A 114 15.49 -1.95 -5.85
N ILE A 115 15.68 -3.05 -5.11
CA ILE A 115 14.65 -4.09 -4.90
C ILE A 115 13.48 -3.53 -4.10
N GLU A 116 13.75 -2.72 -3.08
CA GLU A 116 12.74 -2.01 -2.31
C GLU A 116 11.89 -1.11 -3.22
N GLY A 117 12.52 -0.31 -4.10
CA GLY A 117 11.81 0.55 -5.04
C GLY A 117 10.90 -0.23 -6.00
N ILE A 118 11.39 -1.35 -6.56
CA ILE A 118 10.57 -2.23 -7.41
C ILE A 118 9.35 -2.75 -6.63
N SER A 119 9.57 -3.23 -5.39
CA SER A 119 8.47 -3.73 -4.56
C SER A 119 7.45 -2.64 -4.25
N GLY A 120 7.90 -1.43 -3.91
CA GLY A 120 7.04 -0.27 -3.66
C GLY A 120 6.14 0.06 -4.84
N VAL A 121 6.69 0.14 -6.05
CA VAL A 121 5.91 0.41 -7.28
C VAL A 121 4.86 -0.68 -7.52
N LEU A 122 5.21 -1.96 -7.35
CA LEU A 122 4.26 -3.06 -7.54
C LEU A 122 3.13 -3.02 -6.51
N LEU A 123 3.42 -2.76 -5.24
CA LEU A 123 2.41 -2.67 -4.18
C LEU A 123 1.52 -1.43 -4.36
N CYS A 124 2.07 -0.28 -4.78
CA CYS A 124 1.28 0.89 -5.17
C CYS A 124 0.34 0.59 -6.35
N GLY A 125 0.80 -0.21 -7.33
CA GLY A 125 -0.02 -0.66 -8.45
C GLY A 125 -1.22 -1.50 -7.99
N ILE A 126 -1.00 -2.45 -7.08
CA ILE A 126 -2.06 -3.29 -6.50
C ILE A 126 -3.07 -2.42 -5.73
N SER A 127 -2.59 -1.48 -4.89
CA SER A 127 -3.44 -0.53 -4.17
C SER A 127 -4.30 0.32 -5.10
N THR A 128 -3.70 0.83 -6.18
CA THR A 128 -4.41 1.64 -7.18
C THR A 128 -5.51 0.84 -7.88
N ALA A 129 -5.20 -0.41 -8.26
CA ALA A 129 -6.19 -1.31 -8.85
C ALA A 129 -7.33 -1.62 -7.88
N PHE A 130 -7.04 -1.82 -6.60
CA PHE A 130 -8.05 -2.04 -5.57
C PHE A 130 -8.97 -0.83 -5.39
N ILE A 131 -8.41 0.38 -5.27
CA ILE A 131 -9.21 1.63 -5.20
C ILE A 131 -10.10 1.76 -6.42
N PHE A 132 -9.55 1.54 -7.62
CA PHE A 132 -10.30 1.62 -8.87
C PHE A 132 -11.47 0.62 -8.90
N ALA A 133 -11.24 -0.63 -8.49
CA ALA A 133 -12.29 -1.65 -8.44
C ALA A 133 -13.43 -1.24 -7.49
N VAL A 134 -13.09 -0.73 -6.29
CA VAL A 134 -14.08 -0.27 -5.32
C VAL A 134 -14.86 0.93 -5.86
N MET A 135 -14.18 1.93 -6.42
CA MET A 135 -14.83 3.10 -7.03
C MET A 135 -15.75 2.70 -8.16
N SER A 136 -15.29 1.85 -9.08
CA SER A 136 -16.08 1.37 -10.22
C SER A 136 -17.35 0.66 -9.76
N ALA A 137 -17.25 -0.22 -8.75
CA ALA A 137 -18.43 -0.90 -8.20
C ALA A 137 -19.45 0.09 -7.59
N MET A 138 -18.97 1.13 -6.89
CA MET A 138 -19.84 2.15 -6.31
C MET A 138 -20.51 3.03 -7.38
N PHE A 139 -19.83 3.36 -8.47
CA PHE A 139 -20.40 4.17 -9.57
C PHE A 139 -21.38 3.38 -10.43
N GLN A 140 -21.07 2.13 -10.77
CA GLN A 140 -21.98 1.27 -11.55
C GLN A 140 -23.33 1.10 -10.86
N ASN A 141 -23.33 0.91 -9.55
CA ASN A 141 -24.56 0.83 -8.77
C ASN A 141 -25.41 2.11 -8.85
N ARG A 142 -24.79 3.29 -8.96
CA ARG A 142 -25.53 4.56 -9.14
C ARG A 142 -26.16 4.69 -10.52
N LEU A 143 -25.45 4.28 -11.58
CA LEU A 143 -25.95 4.40 -12.96
C LEU A 143 -27.13 3.47 -13.21
N GLN A 144 -27.13 2.26 -12.63
CA GLN A 144 -28.24 1.30 -12.76
C GLN A 144 -29.52 1.73 -12.02
N GLN A 145 -29.44 2.71 -11.13
CA GLN A 145 -30.57 3.23 -10.35
C GLN A 145 -31.22 4.48 -10.97
N GLN A 146 -30.70 5.02 -12.06
CA GLN A 146 -31.36 6.08 -12.80
C GLN A 146 -32.50 5.46 -13.62
N PRO A 147 -33.79 5.89 -13.42
CA PRO A 147 -34.89 5.42 -14.26
C PRO A 147 -34.54 5.81 -15.70
N THR A 148 -34.64 4.84 -16.60
CA THR A 148 -34.66 5.12 -18.04
C THR A 148 -35.85 6.05 -18.29
N LEU A 149 -35.56 7.29 -18.71
CA LEU A 149 -36.55 8.25 -19.21
C LEU A 149 -37.28 7.69 -20.43
#